data_25b3b34d675bbdee26e0880cb572b79f
#
_entry.id   25b3b34d675bbdee26e0880cb572b79f
#
_cell.length_a   1.000
_cell.length_b   1.000
_cell.length_c   1.000
_cell.angle_alpha   90.00
_cell.angle_beta   90.00
_cell.angle_gamma   90.00
#
_symmetry.space_group_name_H-M   'P 1'
#
loop_
_entity.id
_entity.type
_entity.pdbx_description
1 polymer ?
#
loop_
_entity_poly.entity_id
_entity_poly.type
_entity_poly.pdbx_seq_one_letter_code
_entity_poly.pdbx_strand_id
1 'polypeptide(L)'
;MTNRSRLLRGVVWLAAPLAVATLLNAQAAPGAGTSGRAPATGARATDARWGLDPDTLLNPPADSWPTYHGDYSGQRHSRLTQITPANVHQLALAWTFQTGQNAGIKSTPILINGVMFVTAPDNIWAIDARNGRQLWRYTYPTNQGFHIGHRGAAVYKDTVYLTTPDAHLVALDAKDGRVRWDVVIADARKGFWSTNAPLLIRNHLIVGVSGDFDNLPGTLKSFDPETGQMQWLFYSTPPLGTPESVSGGATGGQMWMTGTYDPQLNLLFVGTGNPTPVLNGPARPGDNPWTCSILAINPDTGKLTWGFQASPHDTHDWDAAEVPVLVDGMFRGTQHKMLMQASRNGYFFVLDRTTGKSLLTEPFAAVNWAKSIDKEGRPTPDPAQEPARDGRLVAPNEGGGTNYRSPSFDPKTGLFIVSAQDGYGIYFFKPEHGAYGWAGADYGVGGKGFVRAIDYQTGKVRWNHPIGGEGSAGILTTDSGLTFTGDAANSAMALRTSDGATLWHSGIGRVGNGPITYQLDGQQYVVMGGGGVLYAFALPPSR
;
A
#
# COMPACT_ATOMS: atom_id res chain seq x y z
N MET A 1 23.89 -12.43 -52.89
CA MET A 1 25.28 -12.90 -52.80
C MET A 1 25.55 -13.26 -51.36
N THR A 2 25.69 -14.54 -51.14
CA THR A 2 26.57 -15.29 -50.23
C THR A 2 26.43 -14.96 -48.73
N ASN A 3 26.03 -15.84 -47.89
CA ASN A 3 26.11 -17.28 -47.62
C ASN A 3 26.82 -17.55 -46.27
N ARG A 4 26.19 -18.41 -45.44
CA ARG A 4 26.77 -19.34 -44.43
C ARG A 4 27.08 -18.75 -43.04
N SER A 5 26.92 -19.48 -41.93
CA SER A 5 26.68 -20.94 -41.72
C SER A 5 26.28 -21.22 -40.27
N ARG A 6 25.59 -22.33 -40.09
CA ARG A 6 25.21 -23.01 -38.83
C ARG A 6 26.43 -23.47 -38.01
N LEU A 7 26.25 -23.52 -36.69
CA LEU A 7 26.91 -24.57 -35.88
C LEU A 7 26.00 -24.93 -34.69
N LEU A 8 25.48 -26.15 -34.79
CA LEU A 8 24.96 -26.96 -33.66
C LEU A 8 26.14 -27.46 -32.84
N ARG A 9 26.03 -27.42 -31.50
CA ARG A 9 26.78 -28.36 -30.65
C ARG A 9 25.85 -28.90 -29.56
N GLY A 10 25.74 -30.25 -29.56
CA GLY A 10 24.95 -31.02 -28.65
C GLY A 10 25.58 -31.08 -27.26
N VAL A 11 24.74 -31.32 -26.28
CA VAL A 11 25.12 -31.61 -24.90
C VAL A 11 24.86 -33.08 -24.62
N VAL A 12 25.92 -33.75 -24.22
CA VAL A 12 26.01 -35.17 -23.82
C VAL A 12 25.49 -35.30 -22.40
N TRP A 13 24.62 -36.29 -22.19
CA TRP A 13 24.19 -36.76 -20.86
C TRP A 13 25.23 -37.73 -20.30
N LEU A 14 25.68 -37.45 -19.08
CA LEU A 14 26.42 -38.41 -18.25
C LEU A 14 25.56 -38.76 -17.03
N ALA A 15 25.21 -40.02 -16.95
CA ALA A 15 24.59 -40.66 -15.80
C ALA A 15 25.67 -41.09 -14.81
N ALA A 16 25.43 -40.96 -13.54
CA ALA A 16 26.22 -41.59 -12.47
C ALA A 16 25.30 -42.13 -11.36
N PRO A 17 25.73 -43.17 -10.64
CA PRO A 17 24.84 -44.20 -10.13
C PRO A 17 24.37 -44.02 -8.69
N LEU A 18 23.28 -44.75 -8.38
CA LEU A 18 22.71 -44.97 -7.04
C LEU A 18 23.73 -45.60 -6.08
N ALA A 19 23.80 -45.05 -4.88
CA ALA A 19 24.31 -45.75 -3.71
C ALA A 19 23.16 -46.00 -2.72
N VAL A 20 22.92 -47.28 -2.46
CA VAL A 20 22.01 -47.81 -1.45
C VAL A 20 22.71 -47.73 -0.09
N ALA A 21 22.07 -47.15 0.91
CA ALA A 21 22.49 -47.25 2.29
C ALA A 21 21.37 -47.83 3.15
N THR A 22 21.70 -48.87 3.83
CA THR A 22 20.91 -49.78 4.65
C THR A 22 20.39 -49.13 5.94
N LEU A 23 19.15 -49.48 6.28
CA LEU A 23 18.47 -49.26 7.56
C LEU A 23 19.16 -50.03 8.69
N LEU A 24 19.40 -49.36 9.80
CA LEU A 24 19.61 -49.99 11.10
C LEU A 24 18.49 -49.53 12.07
N ASN A 25 17.67 -50.52 12.46
CA ASN A 25 16.70 -50.42 13.55
C ASN A 25 17.43 -50.32 14.89
N ALA A 26 17.01 -49.39 15.74
CA ALA A 26 17.27 -49.45 17.16
C ALA A 26 15.95 -49.39 17.93
N GLN A 27 15.70 -50.42 18.72
CA GLN A 27 14.53 -50.60 19.58
C GLN A 27 14.49 -49.64 20.75
N ALA A 28 13.29 -49.24 21.12
CA ALA A 28 12.93 -48.48 22.32
C ALA A 28 12.96 -49.34 23.58
N ALA A 29 13.34 -48.77 24.70
CA ALA A 29 13.05 -49.27 26.04
C ALA A 29 12.21 -48.21 26.80
N PRO A 30 11.27 -48.63 27.64
CA PRO A 30 10.32 -47.72 28.30
C PRO A 30 10.75 -47.35 29.73
N GLY A 31 10.33 -46.17 30.16
CA GLY A 31 10.28 -45.94 31.61
C GLY A 31 10.39 -44.50 32.07
N ALA A 32 9.30 -44.03 32.62
CA ALA A 32 9.10 -43.30 33.83
C ALA A 32 8.73 -41.80 33.76
N GLY A 33 7.54 -41.54 34.25
CA GLY A 33 7.28 -40.46 35.17
C GLY A 33 6.91 -39.09 34.62
N THR A 34 5.64 -38.91 34.29
CA THR A 34 5.01 -37.59 34.06
C THR A 34 4.73 -36.87 35.35
N SER A 35 5.31 -35.70 35.52
CA SER A 35 4.73 -34.66 36.40
C SER A 35 4.26 -33.53 35.49
N GLY A 36 2.94 -33.46 35.27
CA GLY A 36 2.28 -32.39 34.56
C GLY A 36 2.48 -31.06 35.29
N ARG A 37 3.19 -30.13 34.63
CA ARG A 37 3.19 -28.72 34.99
C ARG A 37 2.27 -28.00 34.03
N ALA A 38 1.12 -27.56 34.53
CA ALA A 38 0.20 -26.68 33.80
C ALA A 38 0.96 -25.46 33.21
N PRO A 39 0.63 -24.98 32.03
CA PRO A 39 1.24 -23.76 31.52
C PRO A 39 0.79 -22.59 32.40
N ALA A 40 1.73 -21.91 33.00
CA ALA A 40 1.49 -20.68 33.71
C ALA A 40 1.00 -19.63 32.71
N THR A 41 -0.27 -19.27 32.79
CA THR A 41 -0.84 -18.08 32.19
C THR A 41 -0.37 -16.85 32.99
N GLY A 42 0.91 -16.53 32.90
CA GLY A 42 1.46 -15.26 33.32
C GLY A 42 1.49 -14.35 32.11
N ALA A 43 0.71 -13.28 32.11
CA ALA A 43 0.89 -12.19 31.15
C ALA A 43 2.37 -11.78 31.20
N ARG A 44 3.09 -12.00 30.08
CA ARG A 44 4.49 -11.58 29.96
C ARG A 44 4.51 -10.06 30.04
N ALA A 45 5.16 -9.50 31.08
CA ALA A 45 5.43 -8.06 31.11
C ALA A 45 6.19 -7.69 29.85
N THR A 46 5.58 -6.89 28.98
CA THR A 46 6.20 -6.40 27.75
C THR A 46 7.35 -5.48 28.15
N ASP A 47 8.56 -5.75 27.66
CA ASP A 47 9.66 -4.79 27.72
C ASP A 47 9.20 -3.55 26.96
N ALA A 48 8.97 -2.44 27.64
CA ALA A 48 8.36 -1.21 27.11
C ALA A 48 9.06 -0.70 25.83
N ARG A 49 10.32 -1.02 25.63
CA ARG A 49 11.08 -0.65 24.41
C ARG A 49 10.57 -1.36 23.15
N TRP A 50 10.10 -2.60 23.28
CA TRP A 50 9.77 -3.47 22.14
C TRP A 50 8.26 -3.62 21.94
N GLY A 51 7.46 -3.05 22.85
CA GLY A 51 6.03 -3.21 22.86
C GLY A 51 5.27 -1.99 22.38
N LEU A 52 4.15 -2.22 21.71
CA LEU A 52 3.15 -1.23 21.38
C LEU A 52 1.87 -1.53 22.16
N ASP A 53 1.42 -0.57 22.96
CA ASP A 53 0.06 -0.59 23.48
C ASP A 53 -0.91 -0.27 22.34
N PRO A 54 -1.84 -1.18 21.97
CA PRO A 54 -2.76 -0.96 20.87
C PRO A 54 -3.63 0.30 21.01
N ASP A 55 -3.91 0.76 22.23
CA ASP A 55 -4.70 1.97 22.46
C ASP A 55 -3.97 3.24 21.97
N THR A 56 -2.62 3.20 21.88
CA THR A 56 -1.84 4.32 21.32
C THR A 56 -2.09 4.54 19.83
N LEU A 57 -2.62 3.54 19.10
CA LEU A 57 -2.98 3.67 17.69
C LEU A 57 -4.13 4.67 17.45
N LEU A 58 -4.94 4.93 18.47
CA LEU A 58 -6.03 5.91 18.41
C LEU A 58 -5.52 7.35 18.42
N ASN A 59 -4.40 7.61 19.12
CA ASN A 59 -3.76 8.92 19.21
C ASN A 59 -2.24 8.76 19.38
N PRO A 60 -1.50 8.47 18.29
CA PRO A 60 -0.07 8.20 18.36
C PRO A 60 0.73 9.38 18.95
N PRO A 61 1.70 9.12 19.82
CA PRO A 61 2.57 10.15 20.35
C PRO A 61 3.58 10.65 19.29
N ALA A 62 4.14 11.83 19.54
CA ALA A 62 5.02 12.53 18.57
C ALA A 62 6.34 11.78 18.29
N ASP A 63 6.75 10.88 19.17
CA ASP A 63 7.95 10.05 19.04
C ASP A 63 7.68 8.71 18.33
N SER A 64 6.52 8.56 17.71
CA SER A 64 6.10 7.33 17.05
C SER A 64 5.54 7.56 15.63
N TRP A 65 5.52 6.48 14.84
CA TRP A 65 4.82 6.32 13.57
C TRP A 65 4.34 4.86 13.48
N PRO A 66 3.29 4.49 14.25
CA PRO A 66 3.01 3.10 14.56
C PRO A 66 2.19 2.34 13.51
N THR A 67 1.67 3.01 12.48
CA THR A 67 0.94 2.39 11.36
C THR A 67 1.53 2.80 10.02
N TYR A 68 1.09 2.17 8.94
CA TYR A 68 1.44 2.55 7.57
C TYR A 68 1.15 4.05 7.29
N HIS A 69 0.09 4.59 7.89
CA HIS A 69 -0.33 5.99 7.70
C HIS A 69 0.15 6.94 8.82
N GLY A 70 0.72 6.42 9.88
CA GLY A 70 1.03 7.13 11.12
C GLY A 70 -0.07 6.94 12.16
N ASP A 71 -1.31 7.10 11.78
CA ASP A 71 -2.52 6.82 12.57
C ASP A 71 -3.56 6.05 11.74
N TYR A 72 -4.79 5.99 12.21
CA TYR A 72 -5.88 5.31 11.51
C TYR A 72 -6.56 6.15 10.41
N SER A 73 -6.33 7.47 10.37
CA SER A 73 -7.08 8.37 9.48
C SER A 73 -6.60 8.40 8.04
N GLY A 74 -5.37 7.98 7.78
CA GLY A 74 -4.74 8.08 6.45
C GLY A 74 -4.29 9.49 6.08
N GLN A 75 -4.43 10.49 6.98
CA GLN A 75 -4.09 11.88 6.67
C GLN A 75 -2.61 12.12 6.46
N ARG A 76 -1.73 11.31 7.06
CA ARG A 76 -0.27 11.47 7.02
C ARG A 76 0.15 12.92 7.32
N HIS A 77 -0.49 13.49 8.33
CA HIS A 77 -0.26 14.83 8.84
C HIS A 77 0.36 14.78 10.23
N SER A 78 1.49 15.47 10.41
CA SER A 78 2.20 15.51 11.69
C SER A 78 2.00 16.85 12.40
N ARG A 79 1.78 16.78 13.72
CA ARG A 79 1.68 17.97 14.58
C ARG A 79 3.04 18.58 14.96
N LEU A 80 4.16 17.98 14.52
CA LEU A 80 5.50 18.46 14.81
C LEU A 80 5.80 19.78 14.11
N THR A 81 6.45 20.71 14.83
CA THR A 81 6.70 22.08 14.38
C THR A 81 8.14 22.57 14.57
N GLN A 82 9.08 21.71 14.96
CA GLN A 82 10.49 22.12 15.12
C GLN A 82 11.11 22.50 13.77
N ILE A 83 10.79 21.73 12.71
CA ILE A 83 11.18 22.05 11.34
C ILE A 83 10.09 22.92 10.73
N THR A 84 10.44 24.12 10.27
CA THR A 84 9.52 25.16 9.79
C THR A 84 9.95 25.67 8.40
N PRO A 85 9.10 26.39 7.67
CA PRO A 85 9.50 27.06 6.43
C PRO A 85 10.72 27.99 6.58
N ALA A 86 10.93 28.55 7.77
CA ALA A 86 12.06 29.45 8.03
C ALA A 86 13.39 28.74 8.23
N ASN A 87 13.40 27.49 8.69
CA ASN A 87 14.65 26.76 9.00
C ASN A 87 14.85 25.47 8.20
N VAL A 88 13.88 25.03 7.40
CA VAL A 88 13.95 23.77 6.63
C VAL A 88 15.15 23.73 5.67
N HIS A 89 15.62 24.90 5.18
CA HIS A 89 16.82 25.01 4.34
C HIS A 89 18.10 24.57 5.04
N GLN A 90 18.08 24.46 6.38
CA GLN A 90 19.21 24.01 7.21
C GLN A 90 19.20 22.49 7.43
N LEU A 91 18.20 21.76 6.94
CA LEU A 91 18.15 20.31 7.11
C LEU A 91 19.43 19.66 6.60
N ALA A 92 20.06 18.88 7.47
CA ALA A 92 21.27 18.12 7.19
C ALA A 92 21.01 16.62 7.40
N LEU A 93 21.83 15.79 6.77
CA LEU A 93 21.80 14.34 6.97
C LEU A 93 22.23 14.02 8.41
N ALA A 94 21.32 13.36 9.15
CA ALA A 94 21.60 12.90 10.51
C ALA A 94 22.17 11.48 10.50
N TRP A 95 21.52 10.57 9.75
CA TRP A 95 22.00 9.20 9.59
C TRP A 95 21.43 8.56 8.32
N THR A 96 22.04 7.44 7.91
CA THR A 96 21.56 6.57 6.83
C THR A 96 21.48 5.13 7.30
N PHE A 97 20.58 4.36 6.67
CA PHE A 97 20.53 2.92 6.80
C PHE A 97 20.43 2.26 5.42
N GLN A 98 21.42 1.42 5.08
CA GLN A 98 21.44 0.68 3.81
C GLN A 98 20.82 -0.72 4.01
N THR A 99 19.78 -1.03 3.24
CA THR A 99 19.15 -2.36 3.29
C THR A 99 20.02 -3.46 2.69
N GLY A 100 20.97 -3.12 1.83
CA GLY A 100 21.74 -4.07 1.03
C GLY A 100 20.90 -4.78 -0.04
N GLN A 101 19.69 -4.26 -0.34
CA GLN A 101 18.81 -4.80 -1.37
C GLN A 101 18.84 -3.91 -2.62
N ASN A 102 18.74 -4.53 -3.80
CA ASN A 102 18.63 -3.80 -5.06
C ASN A 102 17.24 -3.17 -5.26
N ALA A 103 16.21 -3.70 -4.58
CA ALA A 103 14.86 -3.15 -4.62
C ALA A 103 14.78 -1.82 -3.89
N GLY A 104 14.16 -0.83 -4.50
CA GLY A 104 13.87 0.45 -3.84
C GLY A 104 12.88 0.27 -2.68
N ILE A 105 13.09 1.04 -1.61
CA ILE A 105 12.20 1.06 -0.44
C ILE A 105 10.86 1.69 -0.85
N LYS A 106 9.81 0.88 -0.92
CA LYS A 106 8.42 1.30 -1.12
C LYS A 106 7.61 1.30 0.18
N SER A 107 8.20 0.77 1.26
CA SER A 107 7.54 0.64 2.55
C SER A 107 7.54 1.95 3.34
N THR A 108 6.50 2.16 4.14
CA THR A 108 6.54 3.12 5.24
C THR A 108 7.20 2.44 6.43
N PRO A 109 8.30 2.99 6.98
CA PRO A 109 8.86 2.49 8.23
C PRO A 109 7.88 2.66 9.38
N ILE A 110 7.80 1.67 10.26
CA ILE A 110 7.01 1.73 11.50
C ILE A 110 7.95 2.08 12.65
N LEU A 111 7.61 3.09 13.42
CA LEU A 111 8.42 3.56 14.55
C LEU A 111 7.63 3.48 15.85
N ILE A 112 8.18 2.77 16.83
CA ILE A 112 7.69 2.70 18.21
C ILE A 112 8.87 2.76 19.17
N ASN A 113 8.77 3.55 20.24
CA ASN A 113 9.74 3.60 21.36
C ASN A 113 11.21 3.69 20.91
N GLY A 114 11.49 4.43 19.82
CA GLY A 114 12.83 4.61 19.25
C GLY A 114 13.35 3.42 18.43
N VAL A 115 12.55 2.38 18.22
CA VAL A 115 12.86 1.26 17.32
C VAL A 115 12.06 1.42 16.02
N MET A 116 12.76 1.40 14.89
CA MET A 116 12.16 1.52 13.58
C MET A 116 12.22 0.17 12.84
N PHE A 117 11.05 -0.29 12.35
CA PHE A 117 10.92 -1.49 11.54
C PHE A 117 10.81 -1.11 10.08
N VAL A 118 11.75 -1.59 9.27
CA VAL A 118 11.86 -1.31 7.84
C VAL A 118 11.68 -2.60 7.06
N THR A 119 10.84 -2.59 6.03
CA THR A 119 10.58 -3.77 5.21
C THR A 119 10.98 -3.58 3.75
N ALA A 120 11.40 -4.67 3.13
CA ALA A 120 11.52 -4.85 1.68
C ALA A 120 10.98 -6.26 1.36
N PRO A 121 10.79 -6.63 0.10
CA PRO A 121 10.43 -8.01 -0.22
C PRO A 121 11.34 -9.01 0.51
N ASP A 122 10.75 -10.00 1.19
CA ASP A 122 11.41 -11.03 1.99
C ASP A 122 12.23 -10.55 3.19
N ASN A 123 12.28 -9.27 3.47
CA ASN A 123 13.17 -8.77 4.52
C ASN A 123 12.48 -7.78 5.45
N ILE A 124 12.86 -7.85 6.72
CA ILE A 124 12.57 -6.83 7.71
C ILE A 124 13.79 -6.59 8.59
N TRP A 125 14.02 -5.34 8.92
CA TRP A 125 15.06 -4.89 9.84
C TRP A 125 14.43 -4.12 10.99
N ALA A 126 14.94 -4.33 12.21
CA ALA A 126 14.79 -3.38 13.31
C ALA A 126 16.06 -2.54 13.41
N ILE A 127 15.89 -1.22 13.46
CA ILE A 127 16.99 -0.27 13.59
C ILE A 127 16.73 0.71 14.74
N ASP A 128 17.78 1.23 15.33
CA ASP A 128 17.68 2.34 16.28
C ASP A 128 17.41 3.64 15.49
N ALA A 129 16.26 4.25 15.72
CA ALA A 129 15.82 5.42 14.98
C ALA A 129 16.62 6.70 15.29
N ARG A 130 17.52 6.69 16.29
CA ARG A 130 18.41 7.81 16.64
C ARG A 130 19.61 7.92 15.71
N ASN A 131 20.08 6.76 15.19
CA ASN A 131 21.37 6.70 14.49
C ASN A 131 21.43 5.72 13.31
N GLY A 132 20.32 5.03 13.00
CA GLY A 132 20.23 4.06 11.90
C GLY A 132 20.95 2.74 12.14
N ARG A 133 21.43 2.46 13.39
CA ARG A 133 22.13 1.21 13.71
C ARG A 133 21.17 0.03 13.65
N GLN A 134 21.52 -1.00 12.90
CA GLN A 134 20.78 -2.27 12.86
C GLN A 134 20.81 -2.95 14.23
N LEU A 135 19.64 -3.33 14.71
CA LEU A 135 19.46 -4.12 15.95
C LEU A 135 19.36 -5.61 15.61
N TRP A 136 18.50 -5.95 14.66
CA TRP A 136 18.39 -7.29 14.09
C TRP A 136 17.85 -7.23 12.63
N ARG A 137 17.93 -8.35 11.93
CA ARG A 137 17.35 -8.58 10.60
C ARG A 137 16.72 -9.96 10.55
N TYR A 138 15.57 -10.06 9.93
CA TYR A 138 14.97 -11.32 9.50
C TYR A 138 14.85 -11.35 7.99
N THR A 139 15.20 -12.49 7.39
CA THR A 139 15.03 -12.73 5.94
C THR A 139 14.16 -13.96 5.77
N TYR A 140 13.03 -13.78 5.09
CA TYR A 140 12.12 -14.86 4.75
C TYR A 140 12.68 -15.64 3.55
N PRO A 141 12.78 -16.97 3.63
CA PRO A 141 13.47 -17.75 2.61
C PRO A 141 12.53 -18.14 1.45
N THR A 142 11.94 -17.16 0.73
CA THR A 142 11.14 -17.47 -0.46
C THR A 142 11.83 -17.08 -1.76
N ASN A 143 11.50 -17.83 -2.82
CA ASN A 143 11.83 -17.54 -4.22
C ASN A 143 10.58 -17.57 -5.10
N GLN A 144 9.39 -17.59 -4.50
CA GLN A 144 8.09 -17.59 -5.18
C GLN A 144 7.42 -16.22 -5.05
N GLY A 145 6.29 -16.03 -5.76
CA GLY A 145 5.52 -14.79 -5.76
C GLY A 145 6.21 -13.65 -6.50
N PHE A 146 5.64 -12.45 -6.39
CA PHE A 146 6.11 -11.26 -7.07
C PHE A 146 6.81 -10.31 -6.11
N HIS A 147 8.07 -9.99 -6.39
CA HIS A 147 8.93 -9.16 -5.55
C HIS A 147 8.88 -7.66 -5.94
N ILE A 148 7.72 -7.17 -6.35
CA ILE A 148 7.55 -5.79 -6.85
C ILE A 148 7.68 -4.71 -5.79
N GLY A 149 7.58 -5.07 -4.51
CA GLY A 149 7.69 -4.16 -3.38
C GLY A 149 7.07 -4.74 -2.12
N HIS A 150 7.26 -4.03 -1.01
CA HIS A 150 6.59 -4.28 0.27
C HIS A 150 6.18 -2.94 0.87
N ARG A 151 5.02 -2.86 1.53
CA ARG A 151 4.48 -1.57 1.99
C ARG A 151 4.76 -1.27 3.45
N GLY A 152 5.03 -2.26 4.27
CA GLY A 152 5.35 -2.03 5.68
C GLY A 152 4.98 -3.19 6.58
N ALA A 153 5.15 -3.00 7.87
CA ALA A 153 4.82 -3.95 8.91
C ALA A 153 3.67 -3.45 9.78
N ALA A 154 3.15 -4.29 10.68
CA ALA A 154 2.34 -3.89 11.81
C ALA A 154 3.00 -4.32 13.10
N VAL A 155 2.63 -3.71 14.23
CA VAL A 155 3.11 -4.09 15.56
C VAL A 155 1.93 -4.21 16.51
N TYR A 156 1.90 -5.29 17.27
CA TYR A 156 0.93 -5.53 18.33
C TYR A 156 1.65 -6.07 19.56
N LYS A 157 1.55 -5.37 20.68
CA LYS A 157 2.35 -5.71 21.86
C LYS A 157 3.83 -5.85 21.46
N ASP A 158 4.48 -6.97 21.76
CA ASP A 158 5.88 -7.27 21.46
C ASP A 158 6.08 -8.12 20.18
N THR A 159 5.13 -8.05 19.25
CA THR A 159 5.14 -8.83 18.00
C THR A 159 5.08 -7.92 16.78
N VAL A 160 5.91 -8.20 15.78
CA VAL A 160 5.94 -7.52 14.48
C VAL A 160 5.43 -8.46 13.41
N TYR A 161 4.58 -7.97 12.53
CA TYR A 161 3.95 -8.73 11.46
C TYR A 161 4.34 -8.18 10.10
N LEU A 162 4.63 -9.09 9.17
CA LEU A 162 4.85 -8.75 7.76
C LEU A 162 4.18 -9.78 6.86
N THR A 163 3.79 -9.34 5.66
CA THR A 163 3.40 -10.25 4.58
C THR A 163 4.61 -10.61 3.73
N THR A 164 4.52 -11.70 2.97
CA THR A 164 5.61 -12.16 2.10
C THR A 164 5.17 -12.21 0.64
N PRO A 165 6.10 -12.18 -0.33
CA PRO A 165 5.77 -12.26 -1.76
C PRO A 165 4.99 -13.51 -2.17
N ASP A 166 5.12 -14.61 -1.44
CA ASP A 166 4.37 -15.86 -1.65
C ASP A 166 3.09 -15.96 -0.81
N ALA A 167 2.59 -14.79 -0.34
CA ALA A 167 1.34 -14.64 0.38
C ALA A 167 1.27 -15.42 1.71
N HIS A 168 2.31 -15.30 2.53
CA HIS A 168 2.28 -15.65 3.95
C HIS A 168 2.13 -14.40 4.82
N LEU A 169 1.67 -14.60 6.05
CA LEU A 169 1.69 -13.64 7.13
C LEU A 169 2.57 -14.20 8.24
N VAL A 170 3.65 -13.49 8.55
CA VAL A 170 4.67 -13.93 9.50
C VAL A 170 4.67 -13.02 10.72
N ALA A 171 4.64 -13.62 11.91
CA ALA A 171 4.78 -12.93 13.19
C ALA A 171 6.18 -13.17 13.77
N LEU A 172 6.84 -12.08 14.11
CA LEU A 172 8.18 -12.09 14.67
C LEU A 172 8.19 -11.49 16.08
N ASP A 173 9.05 -11.99 16.94
CA ASP A 173 9.39 -11.33 18.20
C ASP A 173 10.04 -9.97 17.89
N ALA A 174 9.48 -8.89 18.40
CA ALA A 174 9.95 -7.53 18.11
C ALA A 174 11.38 -7.28 18.61
N LYS A 175 11.82 -8.01 19.66
CA LYS A 175 13.12 -7.82 20.31
C LYS A 175 14.28 -8.42 19.52
N ASP A 176 14.07 -9.58 18.86
CA ASP A 176 15.17 -10.33 18.25
C ASP A 176 14.85 -10.91 16.86
N GLY A 177 13.64 -10.69 16.35
CA GLY A 177 13.24 -11.12 15.01
C GLY A 177 12.97 -12.61 14.86
N ARG A 178 12.87 -13.40 15.95
CA ARG A 178 12.53 -14.82 15.88
C ARG A 178 11.08 -15.02 15.47
N VAL A 179 10.84 -15.99 14.60
CA VAL A 179 9.50 -16.36 14.17
C VAL A 179 8.70 -16.90 15.35
N ARG A 180 7.53 -16.33 15.60
CA ARG A 180 6.53 -16.81 16.57
C ARG A 180 5.53 -17.73 15.90
N TRP A 181 5.04 -17.33 14.72
CA TRP A 181 4.18 -18.14 13.85
C TRP A 181 4.26 -17.64 12.41
N ASP A 182 3.84 -18.49 11.47
CA ASP A 182 3.81 -18.26 10.04
C ASP A 182 2.56 -18.97 9.48
N VAL A 183 1.71 -18.22 8.77
CA VAL A 183 0.46 -18.75 8.19
C VAL A 183 0.29 -18.33 6.75
N VAL A 184 -0.28 -19.21 5.93
CA VAL A 184 -0.61 -18.94 4.53
C VAL A 184 -1.83 -18.03 4.45
N ILE A 185 -1.69 -16.91 3.75
CA ILE A 185 -2.82 -16.00 3.46
C ILE A 185 -3.56 -16.46 2.20
N ALA A 186 -2.81 -16.85 1.16
CA ALA A 186 -3.36 -17.31 -0.11
C ALA A 186 -2.38 -18.27 -0.82
N ASP A 187 -2.88 -19.04 -1.79
CA ASP A 187 -2.05 -20.00 -2.53
C ASP A 187 -1.28 -19.30 -3.66
N ALA A 188 0.01 -19.05 -3.47
CA ALA A 188 0.86 -18.41 -4.47
C ALA A 188 0.96 -19.19 -5.79
N ARG A 189 0.74 -20.51 -5.79
CA ARG A 189 0.72 -21.34 -7.02
C ARG A 189 -0.46 -21.02 -7.92
N LYS A 190 -1.51 -20.41 -7.36
CA LYS A 190 -2.67 -19.91 -8.12
C LYS A 190 -2.46 -18.51 -8.67
N GLY A 191 -1.33 -17.86 -8.36
CA GLY A 191 -1.03 -16.50 -8.80
C GLY A 191 -1.34 -15.41 -7.78
N PHE A 192 -1.62 -15.76 -6.51
CA PHE A 192 -1.68 -14.78 -5.44
C PHE A 192 -0.29 -14.41 -4.94
N TRP A 193 -0.13 -13.14 -4.56
CA TRP A 193 1.04 -12.65 -3.83
C TRP A 193 0.61 -11.61 -2.80
N SER A 194 1.51 -11.13 -1.94
CA SER A 194 1.19 -10.02 -1.06
C SER A 194 2.29 -8.97 -1.03
N THR A 195 1.86 -7.72 -1.06
CA THR A 195 2.70 -6.54 -0.85
C THR A 195 2.12 -5.65 0.25
N ASN A 196 1.04 -6.09 0.87
CA ASN A 196 0.24 -5.35 1.83
C ASN A 196 1.02 -5.08 3.13
N ALA A 197 0.88 -3.90 3.71
CA ALA A 197 1.21 -3.69 5.12
C ALA A 197 0.00 -4.10 5.95
N PRO A 198 0.12 -5.06 6.87
CA PRO A 198 -0.99 -5.45 7.73
C PRO A 198 -1.53 -4.26 8.52
N LEU A 199 -2.85 -4.20 8.72
CA LEU A 199 -3.49 -3.19 9.56
C LEU A 199 -4.00 -3.84 10.83
N LEU A 200 -3.53 -3.36 11.97
CA LEU A 200 -4.03 -3.79 13.27
C LEU A 200 -5.22 -2.93 13.69
N ILE A 201 -6.36 -3.55 13.99
CA ILE A 201 -7.53 -2.92 14.60
C ILE A 201 -7.92 -3.75 15.83
N ARG A 202 -7.63 -3.26 17.04
CA ARG A 202 -7.80 -4.00 18.29
C ARG A 202 -7.10 -5.38 18.24
N ASN A 203 -7.85 -6.47 18.21
CA ASN A 203 -7.37 -7.85 18.09
C ASN A 203 -7.56 -8.43 16.67
N HIS A 204 -7.69 -7.57 15.68
CA HIS A 204 -7.85 -7.95 14.27
C HIS A 204 -6.63 -7.52 13.48
N LEU A 205 -5.84 -8.48 13.00
CA LEU A 205 -4.73 -8.24 12.07
C LEU A 205 -5.24 -8.46 10.65
N ILE A 206 -5.48 -7.36 9.95
CA ILE A 206 -6.19 -7.37 8.66
C ILE A 206 -5.18 -7.29 7.52
N VAL A 207 -5.31 -8.22 6.57
CA VAL A 207 -4.46 -8.32 5.40
C VAL A 207 -5.27 -8.61 4.14
N GLY A 208 -4.86 -7.97 3.05
CA GLY A 208 -5.33 -8.26 1.70
C GLY A 208 -4.24 -8.92 0.87
N VAL A 209 -4.60 -9.30 -0.34
CA VAL A 209 -3.69 -9.92 -1.31
C VAL A 209 -3.74 -9.19 -2.64
N SER A 210 -2.78 -9.50 -3.50
CA SER A 210 -2.69 -9.12 -4.90
C SER A 210 -2.87 -10.35 -5.79
N GLY A 211 -3.21 -10.15 -7.06
CA GLY A 211 -3.31 -11.21 -8.05
C GLY A 211 -4.08 -10.73 -9.28
N ASP A 212 -3.42 -10.68 -10.46
CA ASP A 212 -4.00 -10.22 -11.72
C ASP A 212 -4.26 -11.37 -12.69
N PHE A 213 -4.38 -12.60 -12.16
CA PHE A 213 -4.69 -13.78 -12.97
C PHE A 213 -6.20 -13.98 -13.09
N ASP A 214 -6.62 -14.64 -14.16
CA ASP A 214 -8.03 -15.01 -14.36
C ASP A 214 -8.54 -15.88 -13.20
N ASN A 215 -9.80 -15.67 -12.85
CA ASN A 215 -10.54 -16.45 -11.86
C ASN A 215 -10.02 -16.33 -10.41
N LEU A 216 -9.24 -15.31 -10.09
CA LEU A 216 -8.84 -15.02 -8.70
C LEU A 216 -9.86 -14.11 -8.02
N PRO A 217 -10.53 -14.55 -6.95
CA PRO A 217 -11.43 -13.70 -6.19
C PRO A 217 -10.64 -12.67 -5.37
N GLY A 218 -11.13 -11.45 -5.26
CA GLY A 218 -10.57 -10.45 -4.35
C GLY A 218 -10.89 -10.80 -2.90
N THR A 219 -9.87 -10.83 -2.03
CA THR A 219 -10.04 -11.24 -0.63
C THR A 219 -9.41 -10.29 0.38
N LEU A 220 -10.10 -10.11 1.50
CA LEU A 220 -9.59 -9.49 2.72
C LEU A 220 -9.79 -10.44 3.89
N LYS A 221 -8.82 -10.56 4.77
CA LYS A 221 -8.84 -11.50 5.89
C LYS A 221 -8.42 -10.82 7.18
N SER A 222 -9.02 -11.26 8.27
CA SER A 222 -8.59 -10.94 9.62
C SER A 222 -8.01 -12.17 10.29
N PHE A 223 -6.91 -11.96 11.00
CA PHE A 223 -6.24 -12.96 11.80
C PHE A 223 -6.15 -12.49 13.25
N ASP A 224 -6.21 -13.41 14.18
CA ASP A 224 -5.87 -13.16 15.57
C ASP A 224 -4.35 -12.89 15.67
N PRO A 225 -3.91 -11.75 16.20
CA PRO A 225 -2.50 -11.39 16.21
C PRO A 225 -1.64 -12.26 17.13
N GLU A 226 -2.23 -12.91 18.13
CA GLU A 226 -1.46 -13.76 19.06
C GLU A 226 -1.26 -15.17 18.51
N THR A 227 -2.26 -15.70 17.80
CA THR A 227 -2.27 -17.10 17.37
C THR A 227 -2.10 -17.32 15.88
N GLY A 228 -2.34 -16.31 15.04
CA GLY A 228 -2.38 -16.44 13.57
C GLY A 228 -3.64 -17.15 13.06
N GLN A 229 -4.63 -17.42 13.91
CA GLN A 229 -5.89 -18.03 13.47
C GLN A 229 -6.72 -17.03 12.68
N MET A 230 -7.24 -17.47 11.53
CA MET A 230 -8.15 -16.66 10.72
C MET A 230 -9.48 -16.47 11.47
N GLN A 231 -9.89 -15.20 11.63
CA GLN A 231 -11.14 -14.84 12.31
C GLN A 231 -12.30 -14.71 11.33
N TRP A 232 -12.04 -14.09 10.17
CA TRP A 232 -13.02 -13.97 9.08
C TRP A 232 -12.33 -13.79 7.71
N LEU A 233 -13.12 -14.07 6.65
CA LEU A 233 -12.78 -13.87 5.25
C LEU A 233 -13.90 -13.09 4.58
N PHE A 234 -13.54 -12.02 3.88
CA PHE A 234 -14.41 -11.24 3.01
C PHE A 234 -13.98 -11.39 1.56
N TYR A 235 -14.96 -11.46 0.65
CA TYR A 235 -14.76 -11.43 -0.80
C TYR A 235 -15.30 -10.12 -1.37
N SER A 236 -14.47 -9.36 -2.12
CA SER A 236 -14.94 -8.26 -2.98
C SER A 236 -15.65 -8.83 -4.22
N THR A 237 -15.06 -9.87 -4.79
CA THR A 237 -15.65 -10.66 -5.87
C THR A 237 -15.60 -12.13 -5.45
N PRO A 238 -16.73 -12.74 -5.12
CA PRO A 238 -16.77 -14.16 -4.74
C PRO A 238 -16.25 -15.07 -5.86
N PRO A 239 -15.78 -16.29 -5.52
CA PRO A 239 -15.32 -17.25 -6.50
C PRO A 239 -16.40 -17.56 -7.55
N LEU A 240 -15.99 -17.72 -8.80
CA LEU A 240 -16.92 -18.08 -9.89
C LEU A 240 -17.62 -19.41 -9.61
N GLY A 241 -18.89 -19.47 -9.98
CA GLY A 241 -19.72 -20.67 -9.80
C GLY A 241 -20.29 -20.83 -8.41
N THR A 242 -20.05 -19.91 -7.48
CA THR A 242 -20.76 -19.85 -6.20
C THR A 242 -22.09 -19.10 -6.33
N PRO A 243 -23.08 -19.34 -5.44
CA PRO A 243 -24.36 -18.59 -5.46
C PRO A 243 -24.18 -17.08 -5.34
N GLU A 244 -23.11 -16.64 -4.67
CA GLU A 244 -22.76 -15.24 -4.43
C GLU A 244 -21.97 -14.62 -5.57
N SER A 245 -21.56 -15.39 -6.59
CA SER A 245 -20.76 -14.87 -7.70
C SER A 245 -21.49 -13.72 -8.40
N VAL A 246 -20.71 -12.66 -8.71
CA VAL A 246 -21.28 -11.47 -9.33
C VAL A 246 -21.77 -11.73 -10.75
N SER A 247 -22.80 -11.01 -11.16
CA SER A 247 -23.33 -11.06 -12.51
C SER A 247 -22.21 -10.75 -13.53
N GLY A 248 -22.18 -11.50 -14.61
CA GLY A 248 -21.21 -11.33 -15.68
C GLY A 248 -19.88 -12.08 -15.52
N GLY A 249 -19.67 -12.80 -14.39
CA GLY A 249 -18.50 -13.65 -14.22
C GLY A 249 -17.19 -12.91 -13.96
N ALA A 250 -17.23 -11.64 -13.52
CA ALA A 250 -16.03 -10.90 -13.14
C ALA A 250 -15.39 -11.49 -11.88
N THR A 251 -14.07 -11.54 -11.87
CA THR A 251 -13.22 -11.77 -10.69
C THR A 251 -12.25 -10.58 -10.52
N GLY A 252 -11.23 -10.69 -9.69
CA GLY A 252 -10.37 -9.55 -9.37
C GLY A 252 -10.83 -8.81 -8.13
N GLY A 253 -10.68 -7.48 -8.10
CA GLY A 253 -11.04 -6.66 -6.92
C GLY A 253 -10.11 -6.88 -5.73
N GLN A 254 -8.83 -7.12 -5.97
CA GLN A 254 -7.84 -7.41 -4.94
C GLN A 254 -7.61 -6.22 -4.01
N MET A 255 -7.50 -6.46 -2.70
CA MET A 255 -7.28 -5.43 -1.69
C MET A 255 -5.80 -5.42 -1.27
N TRP A 256 -4.95 -4.90 -2.14
CA TRP A 256 -3.50 -4.95 -2.00
C TRP A 256 -2.88 -3.75 -1.29
N MET A 257 -3.69 -2.74 -0.95
CA MET A 257 -3.27 -1.59 -0.15
C MET A 257 -3.80 -1.67 1.28
N THR A 258 -3.12 -0.97 2.19
CA THR A 258 -3.54 -0.84 3.58
C THR A 258 -4.70 0.13 3.69
N GLY A 259 -5.78 -0.29 4.33
CA GLY A 259 -6.96 0.53 4.58
C GLY A 259 -6.78 1.55 5.72
N THR A 260 -7.86 2.26 6.03
CA THR A 260 -8.00 3.20 7.15
C THR A 260 -9.17 2.80 8.04
N TYR A 261 -9.21 3.30 9.28
CA TYR A 261 -10.21 2.88 10.26
C TYR A 261 -10.81 4.06 11.01
N ASP A 262 -12.13 4.09 11.13
CA ASP A 262 -12.85 5.01 12.01
C ASP A 262 -13.28 4.28 13.29
N PRO A 263 -12.66 4.58 14.46
CA PRO A 263 -13.02 3.92 15.72
C PRO A 263 -14.39 4.31 16.24
N GLN A 264 -14.94 5.47 15.87
CA GLN A 264 -16.26 5.92 16.32
C GLN A 264 -17.38 5.20 15.57
N LEU A 265 -17.19 4.97 14.26
CA LEU A 265 -18.15 4.21 13.43
C LEU A 265 -17.90 2.70 13.50
N ASN A 266 -16.74 2.29 13.98
CA ASN A 266 -16.23 0.92 13.90
C ASN A 266 -16.25 0.40 12.46
N LEU A 267 -15.71 1.19 11.52
CA LEU A 267 -15.65 0.87 10.11
C LEU A 267 -14.20 0.92 9.60
N LEU A 268 -13.80 -0.15 8.94
CA LEU A 268 -12.61 -0.25 8.12
C LEU A 268 -12.96 0.18 6.69
N PHE A 269 -12.15 1.07 6.10
CA PHE A 269 -12.29 1.49 4.71
C PHE A 269 -11.11 0.96 3.90
N VAL A 270 -11.42 0.26 2.80
CA VAL A 270 -10.43 -0.31 1.88
C VAL A 270 -10.82 -0.04 0.45
N GLY A 271 -9.81 0.16 -0.39
CA GLY A 271 -10.00 0.20 -1.83
C GLY A 271 -9.79 -1.17 -2.47
N THR A 272 -10.44 -1.41 -3.60
CA THR A 272 -10.34 -2.66 -4.37
C THR A 272 -9.75 -2.42 -5.76
N GLY A 273 -9.07 -3.43 -6.27
CA GLY A 273 -8.44 -3.44 -7.58
C GLY A 273 -9.40 -3.68 -8.73
N ASN A 274 -8.81 -3.80 -9.90
CA ASN A 274 -9.46 -4.02 -11.19
C ASN A 274 -10.26 -5.34 -11.25
N PRO A 275 -11.25 -5.42 -12.15
CA PRO A 275 -11.85 -6.70 -12.53
C PRO A 275 -10.94 -7.48 -13.48
N THR A 276 -11.09 -8.80 -13.52
CA THR A 276 -10.43 -9.66 -14.52
C THR A 276 -11.46 -10.42 -15.37
N PRO A 277 -11.20 -10.64 -16.67
CA PRO A 277 -10.04 -10.18 -17.47
C PRO A 277 -10.06 -8.67 -17.72
N VAL A 278 -8.90 -7.99 -17.51
CA VAL A 278 -8.80 -6.52 -17.38
C VAL A 278 -9.38 -5.76 -18.58
N LEU A 279 -8.80 -5.97 -19.78
CA LEU A 279 -9.15 -5.22 -21.00
C LEU A 279 -10.31 -5.84 -21.79
N ASN A 280 -10.98 -6.88 -21.26
CA ASN A 280 -12.06 -7.60 -21.91
C ASN A 280 -13.42 -7.34 -21.25
N GLY A 281 -13.90 -6.11 -21.36
CA GLY A 281 -15.24 -5.74 -20.87
C GLY A 281 -16.37 -6.66 -21.36
N PRO A 282 -16.44 -7.03 -22.65
CA PRO A 282 -17.45 -7.94 -23.18
C PRO A 282 -17.54 -9.31 -22.50
N ALA A 283 -16.45 -9.83 -21.92
CA ALA A 283 -16.47 -11.11 -21.20
C ALA A 283 -17.10 -11.01 -19.81
N ARG A 284 -17.31 -9.81 -19.28
CA ARG A 284 -17.84 -9.55 -17.94
C ARG A 284 -18.83 -8.38 -17.93
N PRO A 285 -20.00 -8.51 -18.60
CA PRO A 285 -20.98 -7.44 -18.74
C PRO A 285 -21.47 -6.90 -17.39
N GLY A 286 -21.91 -5.65 -17.35
CA GLY A 286 -22.38 -4.94 -16.16
C GLY A 286 -21.27 -4.23 -15.40
N ASP A 287 -21.59 -3.58 -14.29
CA ASP A 287 -20.68 -2.73 -13.52
C ASP A 287 -19.53 -3.49 -12.83
N ASN A 288 -19.65 -4.80 -12.64
CA ASN A 288 -18.71 -5.67 -11.94
C ASN A 288 -18.46 -5.26 -10.47
N PRO A 289 -19.48 -5.13 -9.63
CA PRO A 289 -19.29 -4.81 -8.22
C PRO A 289 -18.61 -6.00 -7.50
N TRP A 290 -17.72 -5.83 -6.58
CA TRP A 290 -17.10 -4.62 -6.03
C TRP A 290 -15.64 -4.52 -6.46
N THR A 291 -15.40 -4.46 -7.74
CA THR A 291 -14.09 -4.08 -8.29
C THR A 291 -13.98 -2.57 -8.40
N CYS A 292 -12.78 -2.03 -8.41
CA CYS A 292 -12.49 -0.59 -8.49
C CYS A 292 -13.39 0.25 -7.57
N SER A 293 -13.49 -0.18 -6.30
CA SER A 293 -14.48 0.35 -5.33
C SER A 293 -13.82 0.74 -4.01
N ILE A 294 -14.47 1.65 -3.30
CA ILE A 294 -14.20 1.96 -1.90
C ILE A 294 -15.23 1.23 -1.05
N LEU A 295 -14.78 0.39 -0.13
CA LEU A 295 -15.64 -0.44 0.70
C LEU A 295 -15.51 -0.07 2.17
N ALA A 296 -16.64 -0.03 2.88
CA ALA A 296 -16.70 0.06 4.34
C ALA A 296 -17.08 -1.29 4.93
N ILE A 297 -16.20 -1.84 5.75
CA ILE A 297 -16.33 -3.19 6.32
C ILE A 297 -16.32 -3.09 7.84
N ASN A 298 -17.21 -3.81 8.49
CA ASN A 298 -17.15 -3.96 9.95
C ASN A 298 -15.96 -4.87 10.31
N PRO A 299 -14.96 -4.41 11.04
CA PRO A 299 -13.73 -5.16 11.31
C PRO A 299 -13.93 -6.37 12.25
N ASP A 300 -14.99 -6.38 13.07
CA ASP A 300 -15.26 -7.49 13.98
C ASP A 300 -15.87 -8.70 13.26
N THR A 301 -16.58 -8.45 12.16
CA THR A 301 -17.38 -9.49 11.48
C THR A 301 -16.95 -9.75 10.03
N GLY A 302 -16.14 -8.88 9.45
CA GLY A 302 -15.80 -8.90 8.03
C GLY A 302 -16.96 -8.59 7.09
N LYS A 303 -18.09 -8.09 7.59
CA LYS A 303 -19.29 -7.80 6.78
C LYS A 303 -19.20 -6.42 6.13
N LEU A 304 -19.56 -6.37 4.84
CA LEU A 304 -19.73 -5.13 4.10
C LEU A 304 -20.88 -4.31 4.68
N THR A 305 -20.63 -3.04 4.96
CA THR A 305 -21.63 -2.07 5.40
C THR A 305 -22.14 -1.26 4.22
N TRP A 306 -21.23 -0.74 3.40
CA TRP A 306 -21.52 -0.05 2.14
C TRP A 306 -20.33 -0.13 1.18
N GLY A 307 -20.61 0.07 -0.11
CA GLY A 307 -19.60 0.20 -1.15
C GLY A 307 -19.91 1.36 -2.10
N PHE A 308 -18.89 2.03 -2.58
CA PHE A 308 -18.94 3.04 -3.64
C PHE A 308 -18.00 2.64 -4.77
N GLN A 309 -18.52 2.43 -5.96
CA GLN A 309 -17.72 2.04 -7.11
C GLN A 309 -17.18 3.26 -7.85
N ALA A 310 -15.86 3.47 -7.79
CA ALA A 310 -15.18 4.61 -8.40
C ALA A 310 -15.05 4.48 -9.93
N SER A 311 -14.88 3.25 -10.43
CA SER A 311 -14.78 2.95 -11.86
C SER A 311 -15.73 1.80 -12.22
N PRO A 312 -17.03 2.08 -12.53
CA PRO A 312 -17.94 1.06 -13.02
C PRO A 312 -17.44 0.45 -14.33
N HIS A 313 -17.54 -0.87 -14.48
CA HIS A 313 -17.10 -1.59 -15.70
C HIS A 313 -15.68 -1.22 -16.15
N ASP A 314 -14.73 -1.13 -15.21
CA ASP A 314 -13.36 -0.74 -15.56
C ASP A 314 -12.75 -1.67 -16.61
N THR A 315 -12.14 -1.07 -17.66
CA THR A 315 -11.44 -1.76 -18.74
C THR A 315 -10.04 -1.21 -18.98
N HIS A 316 -9.44 -0.56 -17.93
CA HIS A 316 -8.19 0.19 -18.06
C HIS A 316 -7.21 -0.08 -16.92
N ASP A 317 -7.55 -0.98 -15.97
CA ASP A 317 -6.77 -1.26 -14.76
C ASP A 317 -6.72 -0.07 -13.77
N TRP A 318 -7.86 0.61 -13.59
CA TRP A 318 -7.92 1.73 -12.66
C TRP A 318 -8.49 1.31 -11.30
N ASP A 319 -7.65 0.60 -10.55
CA ASP A 319 -7.92 0.30 -9.16
C ASP A 319 -8.43 1.52 -8.39
N ALA A 320 -9.33 1.31 -7.45
CA ALA A 320 -9.65 2.29 -6.41
C ALA A 320 -8.94 1.93 -5.10
N ALA A 321 -7.76 1.32 -5.21
CA ALA A 321 -6.99 0.80 -4.08
C ALA A 321 -6.19 1.88 -3.33
N GLU A 322 -6.19 3.14 -3.82
CA GLU A 322 -5.54 4.26 -3.15
C GLU A 322 -6.08 4.47 -1.75
N VAL A 323 -5.24 5.08 -0.90
CA VAL A 323 -5.56 5.28 0.52
C VAL A 323 -6.83 6.12 0.70
N PRO A 324 -7.88 5.60 1.36
CA PRO A 324 -9.01 6.41 1.82
C PRO A 324 -8.56 7.32 2.98
N VAL A 325 -8.69 8.64 2.83
CA VAL A 325 -8.31 9.62 3.86
C VAL A 325 -9.54 10.08 4.62
N LEU A 326 -9.54 9.92 5.94
CA LEU A 326 -10.69 10.21 6.80
C LEU A 326 -10.54 11.61 7.41
N VAL A 327 -11.55 12.45 7.22
CA VAL A 327 -11.56 13.84 7.72
C VAL A 327 -12.92 14.17 8.32
N ASP A 328 -12.93 14.69 9.56
CA ASP A 328 -14.10 15.29 10.18
C ASP A 328 -14.04 16.79 10.01
N GLY A 329 -15.06 17.37 9.42
CA GLY A 329 -15.04 18.82 9.17
C GLY A 329 -16.27 19.34 8.45
N MET A 330 -16.26 20.66 8.23
CA MET A 330 -17.31 21.34 7.49
C MET A 330 -17.17 21.07 6.00
N PHE A 331 -18.23 20.66 5.34
CA PHE A 331 -18.31 20.58 3.88
C PHE A 331 -19.51 21.36 3.41
N ARG A 332 -19.25 22.43 2.63
CA ARG A 332 -20.30 23.34 2.12
C ARG A 332 -21.29 23.82 3.19
N GLY A 333 -20.76 24.13 4.38
CA GLY A 333 -21.56 24.69 5.49
C GLY A 333 -22.21 23.65 6.41
N THR A 334 -22.01 22.34 6.17
CA THR A 334 -22.53 21.25 6.99
C THR A 334 -21.39 20.42 7.56
N GLN A 335 -21.52 19.98 8.81
CA GLN A 335 -20.55 19.05 9.44
C GLN A 335 -20.71 17.65 8.86
N HIS A 336 -19.62 17.07 8.37
CA HIS A 336 -19.58 15.71 7.83
C HIS A 336 -18.42 14.89 8.39
N LYS A 337 -18.62 13.58 8.40
CA LYS A 337 -17.57 12.59 8.49
C LYS A 337 -17.23 12.20 7.05
N MET A 338 -16.11 12.75 6.53
CA MET A 338 -15.73 12.57 5.13
C MET A 338 -14.71 11.46 4.94
N LEU A 339 -14.81 10.78 3.81
CA LEU A 339 -13.77 9.96 3.23
C LEU A 339 -13.35 10.59 1.90
N MET A 340 -12.07 10.87 1.74
CA MET A 340 -11.51 11.47 0.53
C MET A 340 -10.57 10.48 -0.16
N GLN A 341 -10.66 10.39 -1.49
CA GLN A 341 -9.74 9.59 -2.29
C GLN A 341 -9.49 10.25 -3.64
N ALA A 342 -8.22 10.42 -4.02
CA ALA A 342 -7.82 10.62 -5.41
C ALA A 342 -7.54 9.23 -5.99
N SER A 343 -8.26 8.84 -7.06
CA SER A 343 -8.22 7.48 -7.60
C SER A 343 -7.43 7.40 -8.91
N ARG A 344 -6.95 6.19 -9.26
CA ARG A 344 -6.21 5.94 -10.52
C ARG A 344 -6.96 6.42 -11.75
N ASN A 345 -8.29 6.35 -11.73
CA ASN A 345 -9.17 6.79 -12.82
C ASN A 345 -9.16 8.30 -13.11
N GLY A 346 -8.42 9.10 -12.31
CA GLY A 346 -8.26 10.55 -12.49
C GLY A 346 -9.30 11.40 -11.77
N TYR A 347 -10.22 10.80 -11.01
CA TYR A 347 -11.22 11.52 -10.22
C TYR A 347 -10.85 11.61 -8.75
N PHE A 348 -11.17 12.74 -8.13
CA PHE A 348 -11.14 12.98 -6.70
C PHE A 348 -12.56 12.84 -6.15
N PHE A 349 -12.71 11.99 -5.14
CA PHE A 349 -13.97 11.69 -4.49
C PHE A 349 -13.98 12.23 -3.06
N VAL A 350 -15.08 12.85 -2.64
CA VAL A 350 -15.42 13.12 -1.25
C VAL A 350 -16.73 12.40 -0.96
N LEU A 351 -16.70 11.45 -0.05
CA LEU A 351 -17.87 10.65 0.34
C LEU A 351 -18.23 10.98 1.80
N ASP A 352 -19.53 10.94 2.13
CA ASP A 352 -19.96 10.76 3.52
C ASP A 352 -19.60 9.35 3.97
N ARG A 353 -18.61 9.21 4.87
CA ARG A 353 -18.10 7.89 5.25
C ARG A 353 -19.03 7.06 6.12
N THR A 354 -20.12 7.67 6.63
CA THR A 354 -21.17 6.95 7.37
C THR A 354 -22.04 6.13 6.43
N THR A 355 -22.29 6.66 5.21
CA THR A 355 -23.28 6.11 4.28
C THR A 355 -22.72 5.68 2.93
N GLY A 356 -21.49 6.10 2.58
CA GLY A 356 -20.90 5.91 1.25
C GLY A 356 -21.44 6.86 0.18
N LYS A 357 -22.34 7.80 0.51
CA LYS A 357 -22.90 8.75 -0.46
C LYS A 357 -21.85 9.75 -0.93
N SER A 358 -21.80 9.99 -2.23
CA SER A 358 -20.95 11.03 -2.81
C SER A 358 -21.40 12.42 -2.39
N LEU A 359 -20.46 13.22 -1.89
CA LEU A 359 -20.59 14.65 -1.65
C LEU A 359 -19.95 15.46 -2.78
N LEU A 360 -18.93 14.89 -3.44
CA LEU A 360 -18.20 15.50 -4.54
C LEU A 360 -17.52 14.43 -5.39
N THR A 361 -17.57 14.61 -6.71
CA THR A 361 -16.75 13.89 -7.70
C THR A 361 -16.25 14.89 -8.72
N GLU A 362 -14.93 15.12 -8.77
CA GLU A 362 -14.29 16.10 -9.66
C GLU A 362 -13.01 15.51 -10.27
N PRO A 363 -12.71 15.75 -11.55
CA PRO A 363 -11.45 15.32 -12.12
C PRO A 363 -10.29 16.13 -11.52
N PHE A 364 -9.23 15.44 -11.11
CA PHE A 364 -8.00 16.07 -10.64
C PHE A 364 -6.81 15.85 -11.58
N ALA A 365 -6.96 14.98 -12.58
CA ALA A 365 -5.99 14.69 -13.63
C ALA A 365 -6.64 14.79 -15.01
N ALA A 366 -5.87 14.60 -16.08
CA ALA A 366 -6.43 14.49 -17.43
C ALA A 366 -7.35 13.25 -17.52
N VAL A 367 -8.59 13.44 -17.97
CA VAL A 367 -9.62 12.40 -18.08
C VAL A 367 -10.40 12.55 -19.39
N ASN A 368 -10.57 11.45 -20.14
CA ASN A 368 -11.45 11.42 -21.33
C ASN A 368 -12.30 10.13 -21.41
N TRP A 369 -12.21 9.23 -20.44
CA TRP A 369 -12.88 7.93 -20.46
C TRP A 369 -14.33 7.94 -19.97
N ALA A 370 -14.73 8.98 -19.22
CA ALA A 370 -16.08 9.11 -18.69
C ALA A 370 -16.80 10.28 -19.38
N LYS A 371 -18.05 10.06 -19.78
CA LYS A 371 -18.89 11.07 -20.44
C LYS A 371 -19.72 11.91 -19.50
N SER A 372 -19.95 11.46 -18.27
CA SER A 372 -20.76 12.16 -17.25
C SER A 372 -20.50 11.58 -15.85
N ILE A 373 -21.04 12.26 -14.85
CA ILE A 373 -21.18 11.75 -13.49
C ILE A 373 -22.65 11.41 -13.27
N ASP A 374 -22.95 10.23 -12.77
CA ASP A 374 -24.33 9.81 -12.48
C ASP A 374 -24.88 10.46 -11.19
N LYS A 375 -26.14 10.19 -10.86
CA LYS A 375 -26.81 10.76 -9.68
C LYS A 375 -26.26 10.20 -8.35
N GLU A 376 -25.56 9.09 -8.38
CA GLU A 376 -24.84 8.50 -7.24
C GLU A 376 -23.43 9.07 -7.09
N GLY A 377 -22.99 9.93 -8.01
CA GLY A 377 -21.66 10.53 -8.02
C GLY A 377 -20.58 9.66 -8.67
N ARG A 378 -20.95 8.60 -9.40
CA ARG A 378 -20.01 7.72 -10.10
C ARG A 378 -19.74 8.21 -11.52
N PRO A 379 -18.49 8.16 -12.01
CA PRO A 379 -18.22 8.39 -13.43
C PRO A 379 -18.91 7.35 -14.30
N THR A 380 -19.56 7.79 -15.38
CA THR A 380 -20.20 6.91 -16.36
C THR A 380 -19.24 6.67 -17.51
N PRO A 381 -18.76 5.43 -17.75
CA PRO A 381 -17.85 5.12 -18.85
C PRO A 381 -18.39 5.57 -20.21
N ASP A 382 -17.50 6.03 -21.07
CA ASP A 382 -17.79 6.26 -22.49
C ASP A 382 -17.41 5.03 -23.30
N PRO A 383 -18.36 4.31 -23.90
CA PRO A 383 -18.06 3.14 -24.71
C PRO A 383 -17.10 3.40 -25.90
N ALA A 384 -16.99 4.65 -26.34
CA ALA A 384 -16.05 5.04 -27.39
C ALA A 384 -14.58 4.99 -26.92
N GLN A 385 -14.34 4.95 -25.61
CA GLN A 385 -13.02 4.92 -24.99
C GLN A 385 -12.62 3.52 -24.51
N GLU A 386 -13.46 2.51 -24.70
CA GLU A 386 -13.09 1.13 -24.39
C GLU A 386 -11.94 0.64 -25.28
N PRO A 387 -11.09 -0.28 -24.74
CA PRO A 387 -10.02 -0.89 -25.53
C PRO A 387 -10.53 -1.47 -26.84
N ALA A 388 -9.82 -1.24 -27.94
CA ALA A 388 -10.22 -1.69 -29.26
C ALA A 388 -9.05 -2.37 -30.00
N ARG A 389 -9.34 -3.19 -31.03
CA ARG A 389 -8.30 -3.90 -31.79
C ARG A 389 -7.32 -2.95 -32.48
N ASP A 390 -7.77 -1.78 -32.90
CA ASP A 390 -6.98 -0.71 -33.53
C ASP A 390 -6.40 0.31 -32.51
N GLY A 391 -6.64 0.10 -31.21
CA GLY A 391 -6.19 0.95 -30.12
C GLY A 391 -7.14 2.12 -29.83
N ARG A 392 -7.15 2.57 -28.57
CA ARG A 392 -7.85 3.80 -28.12
C ARG A 392 -6.91 4.65 -27.30
N LEU A 393 -6.85 5.94 -27.60
CA LEU A 393 -6.08 6.92 -26.83
C LEU A 393 -6.93 7.40 -25.64
N VAL A 394 -6.54 6.99 -24.45
CA VAL A 394 -7.28 7.24 -23.21
C VAL A 394 -6.40 7.97 -22.20
N ALA A 395 -7.02 8.80 -21.39
CA ALA A 395 -6.45 9.45 -20.22
C ALA A 395 -7.33 9.16 -18.99
N PRO A 396 -6.70 8.79 -17.87
CA PRO A 396 -5.26 8.55 -17.67
C PRO A 396 -4.74 7.32 -18.42
N ASN A 397 -3.40 7.14 -18.46
CA ASN A 397 -2.78 5.87 -18.85
C ASN A 397 -3.02 4.79 -17.76
N GLU A 398 -2.51 3.57 -17.93
CA GLU A 398 -2.64 2.47 -16.96
C GLU A 398 -2.11 2.87 -15.57
N GLY A 399 -0.99 3.60 -15.49
CA GLY A 399 -0.45 4.11 -14.22
C GLY A 399 -1.39 5.03 -13.45
N GLY A 400 -2.45 5.55 -14.10
CA GLY A 400 -3.52 6.34 -13.49
C GLY A 400 -3.18 7.82 -13.32
N GLY A 401 -4.15 8.61 -12.86
CA GLY A 401 -3.95 9.99 -12.41
C GLY A 401 -3.12 10.08 -11.12
N THR A 402 -3.12 9.02 -10.35
CA THR A 402 -2.25 8.69 -9.21
C THR A 402 -2.16 7.17 -9.09
N ASN A 403 -1.38 6.67 -8.12
CA ASN A 403 -1.29 5.24 -7.84
C ASN A 403 -1.01 5.04 -6.33
N TYR A 404 -0.51 3.90 -5.89
CA TYR A 404 -0.30 3.47 -4.49
C TYR A 404 0.37 4.48 -3.54
N ARG A 405 0.92 5.57 -4.05
CA ARG A 405 1.65 6.56 -3.26
C ARG A 405 0.70 7.30 -2.35
N SER A 406 0.96 7.20 -1.03
CA SER A 406 0.06 7.78 -0.03
C SER A 406 -0.09 9.30 -0.21
N PRO A 407 -1.31 9.83 -0.27
CA PRO A 407 -1.57 11.26 -0.19
C PRO A 407 -1.36 11.78 1.24
N SER A 408 -1.54 13.09 1.43
CA SER A 408 -1.68 13.70 2.75
C SER A 408 -2.79 14.74 2.74
N PHE A 409 -3.44 14.95 3.86
CA PHE A 409 -4.40 16.02 4.07
C PHE A 409 -3.88 17.00 5.12
N ASP A 410 -3.79 18.28 4.77
CA ASP A 410 -3.44 19.34 5.71
C ASP A 410 -4.70 20.03 6.23
N PRO A 411 -5.06 19.85 7.52
CA PRO A 411 -6.28 20.40 8.09
C PRO A 411 -6.26 21.92 8.20
N LYS A 412 -5.08 22.55 8.24
CA LYS A 412 -4.97 24.02 8.35
C LYS A 412 -5.31 24.74 7.06
N THR A 413 -4.93 24.17 5.93
CA THR A 413 -5.20 24.76 4.62
C THR A 413 -6.42 24.16 3.92
N GLY A 414 -6.89 23.00 4.38
CA GLY A 414 -7.95 22.24 3.71
C GLY A 414 -7.48 21.64 2.38
N LEU A 415 -6.18 21.36 2.24
CA LEU A 415 -5.62 20.82 1.02
C LEU A 415 -5.37 19.32 1.12
N PHE A 416 -5.93 18.58 0.16
CA PHE A 416 -5.57 17.20 -0.12
C PHE A 416 -4.41 17.20 -1.11
N ILE A 417 -3.25 16.69 -0.69
CA ILE A 417 -2.02 16.75 -1.48
C ILE A 417 -1.65 15.35 -1.94
N VAL A 418 -1.44 15.20 -3.25
CA VAL A 418 -1.22 13.91 -3.88
C VAL A 418 -0.12 13.97 -4.94
N SER A 419 0.63 12.86 -5.09
CA SER A 419 1.50 12.64 -6.25
C SER A 419 0.62 12.28 -7.45
N ALA A 420 0.53 13.17 -8.42
CA ALA A 420 -0.39 13.09 -9.55
C ALA A 420 0.35 13.06 -10.89
N GLN A 421 -0.33 12.57 -11.93
CA GLN A 421 0.18 12.65 -13.30
C GLN A 421 -0.96 12.91 -14.30
N ASP A 422 -0.63 13.63 -15.38
CA ASP A 422 -1.45 13.75 -16.58
C ASP A 422 -0.78 12.92 -17.67
N GLY A 423 -1.19 11.65 -17.80
CA GLY A 423 -0.62 10.68 -18.74
C GLY A 423 -1.68 10.16 -19.70
N TYR A 424 -1.26 9.77 -20.90
CA TYR A 424 -2.10 9.14 -21.91
C TYR A 424 -1.59 7.74 -22.21
N GLY A 425 -2.50 6.80 -22.53
CA GLY A 425 -2.19 5.46 -22.96
C GLY A 425 -2.99 5.06 -24.22
N ILE A 426 -2.44 4.17 -25.02
CA ILE A 426 -3.18 3.52 -26.12
C ILE A 426 -3.50 2.11 -25.65
N TYR A 427 -4.79 1.81 -25.55
CA TYR A 427 -5.29 0.52 -25.05
C TYR A 427 -5.77 -0.34 -26.21
N PHE A 428 -5.26 -1.57 -26.27
CA PHE A 428 -5.57 -2.55 -27.32
C PHE A 428 -6.33 -3.75 -26.75
N PHE A 429 -7.49 -4.05 -27.31
CA PHE A 429 -8.20 -5.29 -27.05
C PHE A 429 -7.64 -6.42 -27.92
N LYS A 430 -7.03 -7.43 -27.30
CA LYS A 430 -6.42 -8.59 -27.95
C LYS A 430 -6.68 -9.85 -27.10
N PRO A 431 -7.89 -10.38 -27.08
CA PRO A 431 -8.25 -11.51 -26.21
C PRO A 431 -7.44 -12.77 -26.51
N GLU A 432 -6.91 -12.90 -27.73
CA GLU A 432 -6.01 -13.98 -28.17
C GLU A 432 -4.57 -13.85 -27.63
N HIS A 433 -4.19 -12.69 -27.09
CA HIS A 433 -2.84 -12.39 -26.60
C HIS A 433 -2.80 -12.03 -25.11
N GLY A 434 -3.86 -12.30 -24.38
CA GLY A 434 -3.92 -12.00 -22.97
C GLY A 434 -3.08 -12.95 -22.15
N ALA A 435 -1.92 -12.51 -21.65
CA ALA A 435 -1.26 -13.21 -20.56
C ALA A 435 -2.00 -12.91 -19.26
N TYR A 436 -2.28 -13.94 -18.46
CA TYR A 436 -2.65 -13.78 -17.05
C TYR A 436 -3.85 -12.85 -16.76
N GLY A 437 -4.93 -12.92 -17.54
CA GLY A 437 -6.14 -12.14 -17.25
C GLY A 437 -6.20 -10.74 -17.85
N TRP A 438 -5.23 -10.35 -18.68
CA TRP A 438 -5.21 -9.00 -19.28
C TRP A 438 -6.09 -8.88 -20.55
N ALA A 439 -6.07 -9.89 -21.41
CA ALA A 439 -6.80 -9.92 -22.69
C ALA A 439 -6.50 -8.72 -23.61
N GLY A 440 -5.28 -8.22 -23.57
CA GLY A 440 -4.85 -7.09 -24.38
C GLY A 440 -3.49 -6.54 -23.98
N ALA A 441 -3.26 -5.30 -24.39
CA ALA A 441 -2.05 -4.55 -24.05
C ALA A 441 -2.35 -3.05 -23.98
N ASP A 442 -1.57 -2.33 -23.20
CA ASP A 442 -1.55 -0.88 -23.18
C ASP A 442 -0.13 -0.35 -23.40
N TYR A 443 -0.05 0.89 -23.86
CA TYR A 443 1.22 1.59 -24.09
C TYR A 443 1.09 3.04 -23.65
N GLY A 444 1.88 3.47 -22.67
CA GLY A 444 1.98 4.88 -22.29
C GLY A 444 2.56 5.71 -23.43
N VAL A 445 1.92 6.82 -23.77
CA VAL A 445 2.34 7.73 -24.86
C VAL A 445 2.80 9.10 -24.35
N GLY A 446 3.17 9.17 -23.09
CA GLY A 446 3.73 10.35 -22.44
C GLY A 446 2.82 10.90 -21.34
N GLY A 447 3.40 11.78 -20.57
CA GLY A 447 2.72 12.41 -19.42
C GLY A 447 3.63 13.38 -18.68
N LYS A 448 3.02 14.09 -17.72
CA LYS A 448 3.71 14.99 -16.80
C LYS A 448 3.31 14.65 -15.38
N GLY A 449 4.29 14.56 -14.50
CA GLY A 449 4.07 14.32 -13.07
C GLY A 449 4.07 15.60 -12.26
N PHE A 450 3.30 15.60 -11.18
CA PHE A 450 3.09 16.73 -10.29
C PHE A 450 2.98 16.28 -8.83
N VAL A 451 3.37 17.13 -7.91
CA VAL A 451 2.72 17.20 -6.61
C VAL A 451 1.55 18.17 -6.77
N ARG A 452 0.35 17.70 -6.49
CA ARG A 452 -0.89 18.45 -6.74
C ARG A 452 -1.66 18.64 -5.46
N ALA A 453 -2.06 19.88 -5.16
CA ALA A 453 -2.93 20.20 -4.03
C ALA A 453 -4.36 20.48 -4.50
N ILE A 454 -5.30 19.74 -3.93
CA ILE A 454 -6.72 19.79 -4.25
C ILE A 454 -7.45 20.41 -3.06
N ASP A 455 -8.24 21.42 -3.31
CA ASP A 455 -9.16 22.00 -2.32
C ASP A 455 -10.32 21.02 -2.08
N TYR A 456 -10.44 20.49 -0.86
CA TYR A 456 -11.44 19.46 -0.59
C TYR A 456 -12.90 19.91 -0.70
N GLN A 457 -13.16 21.22 -0.53
CA GLN A 457 -14.52 21.79 -0.63
C GLN A 457 -15.03 21.84 -2.06
N THR A 458 -14.12 22.00 -3.02
CA THR A 458 -14.45 22.25 -4.42
C THR A 458 -13.96 21.19 -5.37
N GLY A 459 -13.00 20.33 -4.95
CA GLY A 459 -12.30 19.38 -5.81
C GLY A 459 -11.33 20.03 -6.79
N LYS A 460 -11.17 21.36 -6.76
CA LYS A 460 -10.32 22.10 -7.72
C LYS A 460 -8.86 22.09 -7.27
N VAL A 461 -7.99 21.97 -8.25
CA VAL A 461 -6.55 22.09 -8.04
C VAL A 461 -6.19 23.53 -7.68
N ARG A 462 -5.56 23.72 -6.52
CA ARG A 462 -5.10 25.02 -6.01
C ARG A 462 -3.72 25.37 -6.52
N TRP A 463 -2.82 24.38 -6.56
CA TRP A 463 -1.49 24.51 -7.11
C TRP A 463 -0.96 23.16 -7.65
N ASN A 464 -0.04 23.27 -8.59
CA ASN A 464 0.72 22.16 -9.17
C ASN A 464 2.22 22.44 -9.03
N HIS A 465 2.96 21.49 -8.49
CA HIS A 465 4.42 21.52 -8.48
C HIS A 465 4.94 20.45 -9.44
N PRO A 466 5.58 20.80 -10.58
CA PRO A 466 6.12 19.82 -11.53
C PRO A 466 7.25 19.01 -10.91
N ILE A 467 7.29 17.69 -11.16
CA ILE A 467 8.33 16.79 -10.62
C ILE A 467 9.24 16.18 -11.71
N GLY A 468 9.14 16.64 -12.95
CA GLY A 468 10.03 16.26 -14.05
C GLY A 468 9.81 14.90 -14.67
N GLY A 469 8.83 14.11 -14.23
CA GLY A 469 8.49 12.78 -14.74
C GLY A 469 7.19 12.29 -14.16
N GLU A 470 6.86 11.02 -14.33
CA GLU A 470 5.71 10.40 -13.69
C GLU A 470 5.91 10.28 -12.17
N GLY A 471 4.85 10.39 -11.40
CA GLY A 471 4.84 10.54 -9.94
C GLY A 471 5.82 9.63 -9.18
N SER A 472 6.47 10.14 -8.14
CA SER A 472 7.63 9.50 -7.54
C SER A 472 7.45 9.04 -6.10
N ALA A 473 6.83 9.83 -5.22
CA ALA A 473 6.82 9.59 -3.77
C ALA A 473 5.44 9.80 -3.15
N GLY A 474 5.24 9.25 -1.96
CA GLY A 474 4.14 9.63 -1.09
C GLY A 474 4.36 11.00 -0.46
N ILE A 475 3.34 11.50 0.21
CA ILE A 475 3.28 12.84 0.79
C ILE A 475 3.22 12.75 2.32
N LEU A 476 3.83 13.73 2.98
CA LEU A 476 3.71 14.03 4.40
C LEU A 476 3.54 15.53 4.58
N THR A 477 2.53 15.96 5.33
CA THR A 477 2.36 17.37 5.74
C THR A 477 2.64 17.56 7.23
N THR A 478 2.93 18.79 7.63
CA THR A 478 3.18 19.13 9.02
C THR A 478 2.44 20.40 9.44
N ASP A 479 2.16 20.50 10.71
CA ASP A 479 1.53 21.69 11.34
C ASP A 479 2.34 22.98 11.14
N SER A 480 3.63 22.86 10.84
CA SER A 480 4.48 24.01 10.49
C SER A 480 4.25 24.57 9.09
N GLY A 481 3.42 23.92 8.25
CA GLY A 481 3.13 24.32 6.87
C GLY A 481 4.14 23.79 5.85
N LEU A 482 4.75 22.66 6.10
CA LEU A 482 5.65 21.95 5.19
C LEU A 482 4.98 20.71 4.60
N THR A 483 5.29 20.45 3.33
CA THR A 483 4.96 19.21 2.61
C THR A 483 6.26 18.54 2.20
N PHE A 484 6.52 17.33 2.72
CA PHE A 484 7.68 16.53 2.36
C PHE A 484 7.27 15.46 1.33
N THR A 485 8.12 15.28 0.31
CA THR A 485 7.93 14.32 -0.78
C THR A 485 9.25 14.09 -1.54
N GLY A 486 9.18 13.46 -2.70
CA GLY A 486 10.30 13.32 -3.65
C GLY A 486 9.88 13.65 -5.08
N ASP A 487 10.88 13.86 -5.95
CA ASP A 487 10.67 14.09 -7.37
C ASP A 487 11.20 12.96 -8.26
N ALA A 488 10.94 13.05 -9.55
CA ALA A 488 11.47 12.10 -10.53
C ALA A 488 12.96 12.33 -10.86
N ALA A 489 13.54 13.47 -10.43
CA ALA A 489 14.96 13.79 -10.54
C ALA A 489 15.82 13.18 -9.41
N ASN A 490 15.25 12.26 -8.64
CA ASN A 490 15.91 11.54 -7.54
C ASN A 490 16.23 12.40 -6.31
N SER A 491 15.39 13.40 -6.02
CA SER A 491 15.54 14.26 -4.86
C SER A 491 14.43 14.10 -3.84
N ALA A 492 14.78 14.14 -2.56
CA ALA A 492 13.89 14.49 -1.49
C ALA A 492 13.60 15.99 -1.53
N MET A 493 12.37 16.40 -1.23
CA MET A 493 11.94 17.80 -1.26
C MET A 493 11.12 18.18 -0.04
N ALA A 494 11.21 19.45 0.36
CA ALA A 494 10.26 20.12 1.20
C ALA A 494 9.64 21.31 0.44
N LEU A 495 8.31 21.29 0.34
CA LEU A 495 7.52 22.36 -0.30
C LEU A 495 6.77 23.15 0.78
N ARG A 496 6.45 24.40 0.50
CA ARG A 496 5.48 25.14 1.30
C ARG A 496 4.07 24.62 1.00
N THR A 497 3.34 24.20 2.02
CA THR A 497 2.04 23.55 1.85
C THR A 497 1.01 24.45 1.17
N SER A 498 1.04 25.77 1.42
CA SER A 498 0.04 26.70 0.92
C SER A 498 0.09 26.98 -0.59
N ASP A 499 1.27 26.86 -1.21
CA ASP A 499 1.51 27.27 -2.60
C ASP A 499 2.42 26.35 -3.42
N GLY A 500 2.98 25.29 -2.80
CA GLY A 500 3.86 24.34 -3.48
C GLY A 500 5.27 24.84 -3.80
N ALA A 501 5.68 26.01 -3.25
CA ALA A 501 7.02 26.54 -3.46
C ALA A 501 8.11 25.64 -2.83
N THR A 502 9.17 25.31 -3.57
CA THR A 502 10.30 24.54 -3.05
C THR A 502 11.09 25.35 -2.02
N LEU A 503 11.25 24.77 -0.82
CA LEU A 503 12.02 25.37 0.28
C LEU A 503 13.33 24.64 0.55
N TRP A 504 13.40 23.36 0.20
CA TRP A 504 14.58 22.52 0.39
C TRP A 504 14.52 21.30 -0.54
N HIS A 505 15.69 20.82 -0.95
CA HIS A 505 15.83 19.55 -1.67
C HIS A 505 17.21 18.93 -1.38
N SER A 506 17.31 17.60 -1.54
CA SER A 506 18.55 16.83 -1.39
C SER A 506 18.51 15.61 -2.30
N GLY A 507 19.59 15.40 -3.06
CA GLY A 507 19.75 14.22 -3.90
C GLY A 507 19.97 12.96 -3.07
N ILE A 508 19.04 12.01 -3.13
CA ILE A 508 19.10 10.75 -2.36
C ILE A 508 18.80 9.50 -3.20
N GLY A 509 18.63 9.66 -4.50
CA GLY A 509 18.12 8.62 -5.37
C GLY A 509 16.59 8.60 -5.44
N ARG A 510 16.01 7.69 -6.22
CA ARG A 510 14.56 7.63 -6.45
C ARG A 510 13.81 7.38 -5.15
N VAL A 511 12.97 8.33 -4.77
CA VAL A 511 12.13 8.23 -3.57
C VAL A 511 10.90 7.38 -3.91
N GLY A 512 10.75 6.24 -3.24
CA GLY A 512 9.70 5.28 -3.53
C GLY A 512 8.63 5.12 -2.45
N ASN A 513 8.87 5.67 -1.25
CA ASN A 513 7.97 5.59 -0.10
C ASN A 513 7.34 6.93 0.27
N GLY A 514 6.37 6.89 1.18
CA GLY A 514 5.90 8.10 1.86
C GLY A 514 6.86 8.50 2.98
N PRO A 515 7.28 9.78 3.06
CA PRO A 515 8.08 10.28 4.17
C PRO A 515 7.38 10.08 5.52
N ILE A 516 8.16 9.91 6.58
CA ILE A 516 7.66 9.95 7.97
C ILE A 516 8.44 11.01 8.77
N THR A 517 7.84 11.49 9.85
CA THR A 517 8.52 12.40 10.79
C THR A 517 8.19 12.01 12.23
N TYR A 518 9.15 12.19 13.12
CA TYR A 518 9.04 11.88 14.54
C TYR A 518 9.99 12.76 15.34
N GLN A 519 9.79 12.81 16.64
CA GLN A 519 10.68 13.52 17.57
C GLN A 519 11.25 12.56 18.62
N LEU A 520 12.57 12.43 18.67
CA LEU A 520 13.26 11.65 19.72
C LEU A 520 14.31 12.52 20.40
N ASP A 521 14.38 12.42 21.72
CA ASP A 521 15.35 13.14 22.56
C ASP A 521 15.38 14.66 22.27
N GLY A 522 14.20 15.25 21.99
CA GLY A 522 14.03 16.67 21.65
C GLY A 522 14.37 17.06 20.20
N GLN A 523 14.85 16.12 19.38
CA GLN A 523 15.20 16.35 17.98
C GLN A 523 14.12 15.81 17.04
N GLN A 524 13.63 16.64 16.13
CA GLN A 524 12.73 16.21 15.04
C GLN A 524 13.55 15.66 13.86
N TYR A 525 13.10 14.51 13.34
CA TYR A 525 13.65 13.85 12.17
C TYR A 525 12.61 13.76 11.07
N VAL A 526 13.06 13.83 9.81
CA VAL A 526 12.29 13.46 8.62
C VAL A 526 13.03 12.32 7.93
N VAL A 527 12.34 11.20 7.67
CA VAL A 527 12.93 10.00 7.07
C VAL A 527 12.31 9.70 5.73
N MET A 528 13.15 9.46 4.74
CA MET A 528 12.78 9.12 3.37
C MET A 528 13.63 7.97 2.84
N GLY A 529 13.04 7.13 1.98
CA GLY A 529 13.76 6.08 1.27
C GLY A 529 14.20 6.54 -0.11
N GLY A 530 15.50 6.50 -0.39
CA GLY A 530 16.08 6.74 -1.71
C GLY A 530 16.75 5.47 -2.24
N GLY A 531 16.20 4.86 -3.29
CA GLY A 531 16.65 3.52 -3.70
C GLY A 531 16.53 2.52 -2.54
N GLY A 532 17.59 1.77 -2.27
CA GLY A 532 17.67 0.80 -1.16
C GLY A 532 18.20 1.38 0.17
N VAL A 533 18.17 2.70 0.35
CA VAL A 533 18.74 3.41 1.52
C VAL A 533 17.67 4.27 2.18
N LEU A 534 17.57 4.24 3.52
CA LEU A 534 16.87 5.26 4.29
C LEU A 534 17.81 6.41 4.63
N TYR A 535 17.30 7.62 4.52
CA TYR A 535 17.96 8.87 4.88
C TYR A 535 17.13 9.58 5.94
N ALA A 536 17.73 9.88 7.06
CA ALA A 536 17.12 10.71 8.10
C ALA A 536 17.76 12.10 8.09
N PHE A 537 16.92 13.11 8.02
CA PHE A 537 17.31 14.51 8.07
C PHE A 537 16.85 15.15 9.37
N ALA A 538 17.67 16.05 9.91
CA ALA A 538 17.36 16.83 11.10
C ALA A 538 18.01 18.22 11.00
N LEU A 539 17.56 19.15 11.83
CA LEU A 539 18.26 20.43 11.99
C LEU A 539 19.60 20.19 12.72
N PRO A 540 20.68 20.89 12.33
CA PRO A 540 21.91 20.84 13.10
C PRO A 540 21.68 21.25 14.57
N PRO A 541 22.48 20.73 15.52
CA PRO A 541 22.44 21.23 16.90
C PRO A 541 22.62 22.75 16.92
N SER A 542 21.82 23.43 17.74
CA SER A 542 22.04 24.86 18.00
C SER A 542 23.45 25.05 18.59
N ARG A 543 24.27 25.88 17.92
CA ARG A 543 25.60 26.24 18.41
C ARG A 543 25.52 27.04 19.70
#